data_c2205dbba927aa614a0272a67ba1cfe9
#
_entry.id   c2205dbba927aa614a0272a67ba1cfe9
#
_cell.length_a   1.000
_cell.length_b   1.000
_cell.length_c   1.000
_cell.angle_alpha   90.00
_cell.angle_beta   90.00
_cell.angle_gamma   90.00
#
_symmetry.space_group_name_H-M   'P 1'
#
loop_
_entity.id
_entity.type
_entity.pdbx_description
1 polymer ?
#
loop_
_entity_poly.entity_id
_entity_poly.type
_entity_poly.pdbx_seq_one_letter_code
_entity_poly.pdbx_strand_id
1 'polypeptide(L)'
;EINDFLETHGDKKNEEFCHEVMRYFNIEVELHGIEKIPKEGPVILAMNHPLGGMDGIAFISALSSYRKDIKFIVNDILLNLTNLSELFVGVNKHGKNKLSVRKQINEAFSSDCVLCIFPAGLVSRKFKGEIRDLEWKKTFVTYARSKKRKVVPIYIDGKLSPFFYRLY
;
A
#
# COMPACT_ATOMS: atom_id res chain seq x y z
N GLU A 1 -9.30 20.58 -8.07
CA GLU A 1 -9.77 19.37 -7.33
C GLU A 1 -8.79 18.91 -6.22
N ILE A 2 -7.54 18.49 -6.54
CA ILE A 2 -6.59 18.01 -5.50
C ILE A 2 -6.22 19.14 -4.55
N ASN A 3 -5.90 20.33 -5.06
CA ASN A 3 -5.55 21.47 -4.23
C ASN A 3 -6.72 21.90 -3.34
N ASP A 4 -7.94 21.96 -3.89
CA ASP A 4 -9.16 22.29 -3.15
C ASP A 4 -9.41 21.28 -2.03
N PHE A 5 -9.18 19.99 -2.30
CA PHE A 5 -9.25 18.94 -1.29
C PHE A 5 -8.22 19.17 -0.17
N LEU A 6 -6.97 19.45 -0.52
CA LEU A 6 -5.92 19.67 0.47
C LEU A 6 -6.12 20.94 1.30
N GLU A 7 -6.70 21.99 0.73
CA GLU A 7 -7.07 23.21 1.46
C GLU A 7 -8.13 22.95 2.53
N THR A 8 -9.08 22.03 2.25
CA THR A 8 -10.21 21.75 3.15
C THR A 8 -9.98 20.57 4.09
N HIS A 9 -9.15 19.60 3.72
CA HIS A 9 -8.96 18.33 4.44
C HIS A 9 -7.48 17.98 4.71
N GLY A 10 -6.56 18.91 4.40
CA GLY A 10 -5.12 18.67 4.57
C GLY A 10 -4.63 18.56 6.01
N ASP A 11 -5.47 18.91 7.00
CA ASP A 11 -5.23 18.71 8.43
C ASP A 11 -5.42 17.26 8.88
N LYS A 12 -6.19 16.47 8.12
CA LYS A 12 -6.50 15.08 8.44
C LYS A 12 -5.26 14.19 8.29
N LYS A 13 -5.21 13.11 9.09
CA LYS A 13 -4.08 12.16 9.14
C LYS A 13 -4.55 10.73 9.04
N ASN A 14 -3.65 9.87 8.59
CA ASN A 14 -3.80 8.42 8.59
C ASN A 14 -5.12 7.95 7.97
N GLU A 15 -5.87 7.08 8.65
CA GLU A 15 -7.14 6.55 8.17
C GLU A 15 -8.21 7.63 7.95
N GLU A 16 -8.22 8.68 8.77
CA GLU A 16 -9.17 9.79 8.62
C GLU A 16 -8.94 10.52 7.29
N PHE A 17 -7.68 10.81 6.95
CA PHE A 17 -7.34 11.37 5.65
C PHE A 17 -7.79 10.46 4.50
N CYS A 18 -7.57 9.15 4.61
CA CYS A 18 -8.02 8.19 3.59
C CYS A 18 -9.54 8.19 3.45
N HIS A 19 -10.28 8.21 4.55
CA HIS A 19 -11.75 8.28 4.51
C HIS A 19 -12.25 9.56 3.82
N GLU A 20 -11.64 10.71 4.09
CA GLU A 20 -12.02 11.96 3.44
C GLU A 20 -11.71 11.94 1.93
N VAL A 21 -10.56 11.36 1.52
CA VAL A 21 -10.25 11.17 0.10
C VAL A 21 -11.33 10.33 -0.58
N MET A 22 -11.71 9.19 0.01
CA MET A 22 -12.72 8.29 -0.55
C MET A 22 -14.08 9.00 -0.69
N ARG A 23 -14.47 9.77 0.35
CA ARG A 23 -15.73 10.55 0.34
C ARG A 23 -15.71 11.65 -0.72
N TYR A 24 -14.64 12.44 -0.77
CA TYR A 24 -14.52 13.57 -1.69
C TYR A 24 -14.57 13.15 -3.15
N PHE A 25 -13.91 12.04 -3.49
CA PHE A 25 -13.88 11.50 -4.84
C PHE A 25 -15.03 10.51 -5.13
N ASN A 26 -15.94 10.32 -4.18
CA ASN A 26 -17.07 9.39 -4.29
C ASN A 26 -16.64 7.98 -4.73
N ILE A 27 -15.63 7.43 -4.03
CA ILE A 27 -15.08 6.10 -4.31
C ILE A 27 -15.59 5.13 -3.25
N GLU A 28 -16.19 4.04 -3.70
CA GLU A 28 -16.64 2.94 -2.87
C GLU A 28 -15.69 1.75 -3.01
N VAL A 29 -15.49 1.01 -1.91
CA VAL A 29 -14.66 -0.19 -1.87
C VAL A 29 -15.43 -1.33 -1.23
N GLU A 30 -15.50 -2.45 -1.93
CA GLU A 30 -15.99 -3.70 -1.38
C GLU A 30 -14.82 -4.61 -1.00
N LEU A 31 -14.83 -5.12 0.24
CA LEU A 31 -13.87 -6.11 0.71
C LEU A 31 -14.50 -7.50 0.75
N HIS A 32 -13.94 -8.42 -0.01
CA HIS A 32 -14.33 -9.83 0.02
C HIS A 32 -13.26 -10.68 0.68
N GLY A 33 -13.65 -11.57 1.58
CA GLY A 33 -12.72 -12.49 2.24
C GLY A 33 -11.88 -11.86 3.34
N ILE A 34 -12.34 -10.78 3.97
CA ILE A 34 -11.64 -10.08 5.05
C ILE A 34 -11.34 -11.01 6.23
N GLU A 35 -12.17 -12.04 6.45
CA GLU A 35 -12.00 -13.06 7.49
C GLU A 35 -10.72 -13.90 7.32
N LYS A 36 -10.08 -13.88 6.13
CA LYS A 36 -8.79 -14.53 5.87
C LYS A 36 -7.61 -13.76 6.46
N ILE A 37 -7.82 -12.48 6.75
CA ILE A 37 -6.83 -11.63 7.42
C ILE A 37 -6.95 -11.89 8.93
N PRO A 38 -5.87 -12.28 9.62
CA PRO A 38 -5.91 -12.44 11.07
C PRO A 38 -6.34 -11.16 11.77
N LYS A 39 -7.24 -11.25 12.74
CA LYS A 39 -7.67 -10.09 13.57
C LYS A 39 -6.53 -9.51 14.41
N GLU A 40 -5.55 -10.34 14.75
CA GLU A 40 -4.42 -9.98 15.60
C GLU A 40 -3.13 -10.63 15.07
N GLY A 41 -2.01 -10.12 15.55
CA GLY A 41 -0.68 -10.65 15.25
C GLY A 41 -0.15 -10.28 13.86
N PRO A 42 1.08 -10.70 13.57
CA PRO A 42 1.83 -10.27 12.40
C PRO A 42 1.33 -10.93 11.12
N VAL A 43 1.01 -10.13 10.11
CA VAL A 43 0.63 -10.60 8.77
C VAL A 43 1.24 -9.70 7.70
N ILE A 44 1.56 -10.26 6.55
CA ILE A 44 1.94 -9.52 5.35
C ILE A 44 0.79 -9.63 4.37
N LEU A 45 0.29 -8.50 3.89
CA LEU A 45 -0.67 -8.41 2.81
C LEU A 45 0.07 -8.02 1.53
N ALA A 46 0.21 -8.97 0.62
CA ALA A 46 0.89 -8.77 -0.66
C ALA A 46 -0.16 -8.52 -1.75
N MET A 47 -0.10 -7.34 -2.38
CA MET A 47 -1.16 -6.83 -3.26
C MET A 47 -0.63 -6.52 -4.66
N ASN A 48 -1.48 -6.72 -5.69
CA ASN A 48 -1.27 -6.10 -6.99
C ASN A 48 -1.49 -4.59 -6.92
N HIS A 49 -1.04 -3.84 -7.94
CA HIS A 49 -0.96 -2.38 -7.88
C HIS A 49 -1.60 -1.70 -9.11
N PRO A 50 -2.92 -1.88 -9.35
CA PRO A 50 -3.56 -1.43 -10.58
C PRO A 50 -3.80 0.09 -10.65
N LEU A 51 -4.06 0.78 -9.52
CA LEU A 51 -4.50 2.18 -9.48
C LEU A 51 -3.46 3.15 -8.90
N GLY A 52 -2.27 2.65 -8.56
CA GLY A 52 -1.22 3.49 -7.98
C GLY A 52 -1.51 3.95 -6.56
N GLY A 53 -1.28 5.23 -6.25
CA GLY A 53 -1.48 5.76 -4.89
C GLY A 53 -2.88 5.50 -4.33
N MET A 54 -3.88 5.42 -5.20
CA MET A 54 -5.27 5.18 -4.78
C MET A 54 -5.47 3.78 -4.19
N ASP A 55 -4.70 2.76 -4.63
CA ASP A 55 -4.78 1.41 -4.05
C ASP A 55 -4.49 1.43 -2.54
N GLY A 56 -3.44 2.15 -2.13
CA GLY A 56 -3.08 2.27 -0.72
C GLY A 56 -4.13 3.04 0.09
N ILE A 57 -4.61 4.16 -0.43
CA ILE A 57 -5.62 5.01 0.23
C ILE A 57 -6.93 4.23 0.41
N ALA A 58 -7.43 3.61 -0.65
CA ALA A 58 -8.65 2.82 -0.64
C ALA A 58 -8.53 1.63 0.32
N PHE A 59 -7.39 0.93 0.31
CA PHE A 59 -7.15 -0.21 1.17
C PHE A 59 -7.04 0.18 2.64
N ILE A 60 -6.34 1.28 2.99
CA ILE A 60 -6.29 1.81 4.36
C ILE A 60 -7.70 2.15 4.83
N SER A 61 -8.46 2.90 4.03
CA SER A 61 -9.82 3.29 4.36
C SER A 61 -10.69 2.07 4.67
N ALA A 62 -10.65 1.05 3.80
CA ALA A 62 -11.50 -0.13 3.95
C ALA A 62 -11.05 -1.06 5.09
N LEU A 63 -9.73 -1.25 5.29
CA LEU A 63 -9.21 -2.17 6.32
C LEU A 63 -9.21 -1.56 7.72
N SER A 64 -9.21 -0.24 7.87
CA SER A 64 -9.04 0.46 9.16
C SER A 64 -10.13 0.17 10.19
N SER A 65 -11.33 -0.25 9.76
CA SER A 65 -12.39 -0.72 10.65
C SER A 65 -12.13 -2.11 11.24
N TYR A 66 -11.29 -2.90 10.56
CA TYR A 66 -10.95 -4.29 10.96
C TYR A 66 -9.61 -4.37 11.71
N ARG A 67 -8.59 -3.62 11.27
CA ARG A 67 -7.25 -3.55 11.87
C ARG A 67 -6.77 -2.09 11.90
N LYS A 68 -6.26 -1.64 13.03
CA LYS A 68 -5.72 -0.26 13.23
C LYS A 68 -4.20 -0.18 13.05
N ASP A 69 -3.51 -1.27 13.18
CA ASP A 69 -2.05 -1.40 13.20
C ASP A 69 -1.46 -1.63 11.81
N ILE A 70 -1.94 -0.87 10.83
CA ILE A 70 -1.56 -1.00 9.42
C ILE A 70 -0.26 -0.22 9.17
N LYS A 71 0.69 -0.84 8.49
CA LYS A 71 1.89 -0.19 7.94
C LYS A 71 2.05 -0.57 6.47
N PHE A 72 2.51 0.38 5.66
CA PHE A 72 2.82 0.16 4.24
C PHE A 72 4.30 0.29 3.97
N ILE A 73 4.88 -0.68 3.27
CA ILE A 73 6.21 -0.54 2.68
C ILE A 73 6.06 0.24 1.38
N VAL A 74 6.58 1.45 1.37
CA VAL A 74 6.43 2.39 0.24
C VAL A 74 7.78 2.89 -0.28
N ASN A 75 7.79 3.45 -1.50
CA ASN A 75 8.93 4.20 -1.99
C ASN A 75 9.16 5.43 -1.09
N ASP A 76 10.41 5.75 -0.80
CA ASP A 76 10.83 6.86 0.06
C ASP A 76 10.25 8.22 -0.36
N ILE A 77 10.00 8.45 -1.65
CA ILE A 77 9.34 9.67 -2.13
C ILE A 77 7.94 9.88 -1.51
N LEU A 78 7.23 8.79 -1.18
CA LEU A 78 5.89 8.86 -0.59
C LEU A 78 5.92 9.27 0.89
N LEU A 79 7.08 9.29 1.55
CA LEU A 79 7.23 9.83 2.90
C LEU A 79 6.98 11.35 2.96
N ASN A 80 7.03 12.04 1.81
CA ASN A 80 6.68 13.45 1.71
C ASN A 80 5.16 13.69 1.85
N LEU A 81 4.34 12.64 1.72
CA LEU A 81 2.91 12.72 2.01
C LEU A 81 2.70 12.65 3.53
N THR A 82 2.85 13.80 4.17
CA THR A 82 2.85 13.93 5.64
C THR A 82 1.57 13.45 6.31
N ASN A 83 0.45 13.46 5.59
CA ASN A 83 -0.84 12.96 6.06
C ASN A 83 -0.83 11.45 6.37
N LEU A 84 0.04 10.68 5.71
CA LEU A 84 0.14 9.22 5.85
C LEU A 84 1.52 8.76 6.39
N SER A 85 2.39 9.69 6.79
CA SER A 85 3.76 9.38 7.16
C SER A 85 3.88 8.37 8.32
N GLU A 86 2.93 8.36 9.23
CA GLU A 86 2.89 7.40 10.34
C GLU A 86 2.57 5.97 9.91
N LEU A 87 1.87 5.80 8.79
CA LEU A 87 1.54 4.50 8.22
C LEU A 87 2.63 3.97 7.28
N PHE A 88 3.60 4.80 6.89
CA PHE A 88 4.56 4.47 5.86
C PHE A 88 5.92 4.08 6.41
N VAL A 89 6.49 3.04 5.83
CA VAL A 89 7.89 2.62 6.02
C VAL A 89 8.58 2.74 4.68
N GLY A 90 9.45 3.73 4.54
CA GLY A 90 10.10 4.06 3.28
C GLY A 90 11.20 3.07 2.90
N VAL A 91 11.26 2.72 1.62
CA VAL A 91 12.38 1.99 1.02
C VAL A 91 12.97 2.78 -0.13
N ASN A 92 14.30 2.81 -0.22
CA ASN A 92 14.96 3.47 -1.34
C ASN A 92 14.77 2.61 -2.60
N LYS A 93 14.21 3.22 -3.65
CA LYS A 93 13.99 2.57 -4.94
C LYS A 93 15.28 2.51 -5.77
N HIS A 94 16.13 3.51 -5.64
CA HIS A 94 17.38 3.65 -6.41
C HIS A 94 18.59 3.60 -5.47
N GLY A 95 19.40 2.55 -5.59
CA GLY A 95 20.61 2.37 -4.81
C GLY A 95 20.46 1.50 -3.54
N LYS A 96 21.51 1.48 -2.72
CA LYS A 96 21.52 0.72 -1.45
C LYS A 96 20.80 1.50 -0.36
N ASN A 97 19.90 0.87 0.35
CA ASN A 97 19.30 1.45 1.55
C ASN A 97 20.40 1.74 2.59
N LYS A 98 20.35 2.94 3.19
CA LYS A 98 21.18 3.28 4.35
C LYS A 98 20.91 2.29 5.50
N LEU A 99 21.88 2.13 6.39
CA LEU A 99 21.72 1.21 7.55
C LEU A 99 20.47 1.52 8.38
N SER A 100 20.15 2.81 8.57
CA SER A 100 18.93 3.25 9.27
C SER A 100 17.65 2.76 8.60
N VAL A 101 17.56 2.84 7.28
CA VAL A 101 16.40 2.37 6.52
C VAL A 101 16.26 0.85 6.60
N ARG A 102 17.38 0.12 6.53
CA ARG A 102 17.37 -1.34 6.72
C ARG A 102 16.89 -1.74 8.11
N LYS A 103 17.28 -0.97 9.13
CA LYS A 103 16.84 -1.18 10.51
C LYS A 103 15.34 -0.98 10.61
N GLN A 104 14.80 0.14 10.10
CA GLN A 104 13.35 0.41 10.08
C GLN A 104 12.55 -0.67 9.35
N ILE A 105 13.02 -1.13 8.19
CA ILE A 105 12.39 -2.23 7.45
C ILE A 105 12.38 -3.51 8.31
N ASN A 106 13.53 -3.87 8.90
CA ASN A 106 13.61 -5.06 9.73
C ASN A 106 12.73 -4.97 10.98
N GLU A 107 12.63 -3.81 11.60
CA GLU A 107 11.73 -3.54 12.72
C GLU A 107 10.26 -3.69 12.31
N ALA A 108 9.86 -3.12 11.17
CA ALA A 108 8.51 -3.28 10.63
C ALA A 108 8.16 -4.75 10.37
N PHE A 109 9.09 -5.51 9.78
CA PHE A 109 8.88 -6.95 9.57
C PHE A 109 8.95 -7.79 10.86
N SER A 110 9.46 -7.24 11.95
CA SER A 110 9.53 -7.90 13.26
C SER A 110 8.40 -7.50 14.22
N SER A 111 7.64 -6.46 13.91
CA SER A 111 6.52 -5.98 14.72
C SER A 111 5.24 -6.82 14.51
N ASP A 112 4.28 -6.71 15.41
CA ASP A 112 3.01 -7.46 15.33
C ASP A 112 1.95 -6.81 14.40
N CYS A 113 2.33 -5.83 13.59
CA CYS A 113 1.41 -5.10 12.72
C CYS A 113 1.00 -5.86 11.45
N VAL A 114 -0.05 -5.35 10.80
CA VAL A 114 -0.37 -5.66 9.40
C VAL A 114 0.60 -4.91 8.50
N LEU A 115 1.40 -5.64 7.75
CA LEU A 115 2.38 -5.06 6.84
C LEU A 115 1.91 -5.22 5.39
N CYS A 116 1.52 -4.11 4.77
CA CYS A 116 1.05 -4.05 3.40
C CYS A 116 2.20 -3.78 2.43
N ILE A 117 2.22 -4.46 1.31
CA ILE A 117 3.25 -4.29 0.30
C ILE A 117 2.70 -4.49 -1.11
N PHE A 118 3.19 -3.69 -2.04
CA PHE A 118 3.03 -3.86 -3.48
C PHE A 118 4.33 -4.43 -4.07
N PRO A 119 4.47 -5.77 -4.19
CA PRO A 119 5.77 -6.38 -4.50
C PRO A 119 6.32 -6.02 -5.88
N ALA A 120 5.46 -5.66 -6.83
CA ALA A 120 5.85 -5.15 -8.15
C ALA A 120 6.65 -3.83 -8.05
N GLY A 121 6.37 -3.00 -7.02
CA GLY A 121 7.02 -1.72 -6.77
C GLY A 121 6.68 -0.62 -7.78
N LEU A 122 5.84 -0.92 -8.75
CA LEU A 122 5.30 0.00 -9.76
C LEU A 122 3.85 -0.38 -10.05
N VAL A 123 3.09 0.61 -10.52
CA VAL A 123 1.71 0.42 -10.98
C VAL A 123 1.67 -0.55 -12.15
N SER A 124 0.61 -1.39 -12.22
CA SER A 124 0.38 -2.36 -13.29
C SER A 124 0.48 -1.70 -14.68
N ARG A 125 0.97 -2.45 -15.64
CA ARG A 125 1.20 -2.00 -17.01
C ARG A 125 0.44 -2.87 -18.01
N LYS A 126 0.17 -2.31 -19.18
CA LYS A 126 -0.37 -3.07 -20.30
C LYS A 126 0.75 -3.83 -21.00
N PHE A 127 0.65 -5.15 -21.05
CA PHE A 127 1.59 -6.03 -21.70
C PHE A 127 0.85 -7.03 -22.58
N LYS A 128 1.13 -7.04 -23.89
CA LYS A 128 0.46 -7.90 -24.89
C LYS A 128 -1.07 -7.88 -24.82
N GLY A 129 -1.65 -6.70 -24.53
CA GLY A 129 -3.10 -6.53 -24.44
C GLY A 129 -3.70 -6.69 -23.06
N GLU A 130 -2.99 -7.31 -22.10
CA GLU A 130 -3.42 -7.53 -20.73
C GLU A 130 -2.83 -6.50 -19.76
N ILE A 131 -3.59 -6.10 -18.74
CA ILE A 131 -3.12 -5.25 -17.66
C ILE A 131 -2.66 -6.17 -16.54
N ARG A 132 -1.39 -6.05 -16.16
CA ARG A 132 -0.80 -6.87 -15.11
C ARG A 132 0.34 -6.14 -14.40
N ASP A 133 0.64 -6.61 -13.21
CA ASP A 133 1.84 -6.19 -12.49
C ASP A 133 3.12 -6.61 -13.22
N LEU A 134 4.18 -5.86 -12.97
CA LEU A 134 5.53 -6.33 -13.22
C LEU A 134 5.85 -7.52 -12.32
N GLU A 135 6.96 -8.21 -12.59
CA GLU A 135 7.41 -9.33 -11.78
C GLU A 135 7.53 -8.93 -10.30
N TRP A 136 6.89 -9.68 -9.43
CA TRP A 136 6.92 -9.46 -8.00
C TRP A 136 8.30 -9.77 -7.40
N LYS A 137 8.85 -8.81 -6.67
CA LYS A 137 10.12 -8.98 -5.96
C LYS A 137 9.96 -9.95 -4.80
N LYS A 138 10.86 -10.93 -4.71
CA LYS A 138 10.81 -12.00 -3.70
C LYS A 138 11.18 -11.56 -2.28
N THR A 139 11.58 -10.32 -2.07
CA THR A 139 12.08 -9.80 -0.78
C THR A 139 11.09 -10.04 0.36
N PHE A 140 9.79 -9.79 0.14
CA PHE A 140 8.77 -10.02 1.18
C PHE A 140 8.65 -11.49 1.59
N VAL A 141 8.84 -12.42 0.66
CA VAL A 141 8.85 -13.87 0.96
C VAL A 141 10.01 -14.23 1.87
N THR A 142 11.18 -13.65 1.62
CA THR A 142 12.38 -13.86 2.46
C THR A 142 12.11 -13.38 3.89
N TYR A 143 11.53 -12.18 4.06
CA TYR A 143 11.15 -11.68 5.38
C TYR A 143 10.03 -12.51 6.02
N ALA A 144 9.01 -12.91 5.26
CA ALA A 144 7.92 -13.76 5.76
C ALA A 144 8.47 -15.06 6.38
N ARG A 145 9.39 -15.71 5.67
CA ARG A 145 10.05 -16.94 6.16
C ARG A 145 10.90 -16.68 7.40
N SER A 146 11.79 -15.69 7.36
CA SER A 146 12.73 -15.39 8.45
C SER A 146 12.03 -14.92 9.73
N LYS A 147 10.90 -14.21 9.61
CA LYS A 147 10.11 -13.68 10.73
C LYS A 147 8.87 -14.52 11.05
N LYS A 148 8.69 -15.66 10.38
CA LYS A 148 7.54 -16.57 10.55
C LYS A 148 6.19 -15.86 10.43
N ARG A 149 6.08 -14.87 9.52
CA ARG A 149 4.85 -14.11 9.27
C ARG A 149 3.98 -14.82 8.25
N LYS A 150 2.68 -14.86 8.50
CA LYS A 150 1.70 -15.29 7.51
C LYS A 150 1.66 -14.31 6.34
N VAL A 151 1.50 -14.81 5.13
CA VAL A 151 1.26 -13.98 3.93
C VAL A 151 -0.16 -14.25 3.45
N VAL A 152 -0.92 -13.18 3.25
CA VAL A 152 -2.24 -13.21 2.62
C VAL A 152 -2.16 -12.43 1.32
N PRO A 153 -2.33 -13.07 0.16
CA PRO A 153 -2.41 -12.36 -1.10
C PRO A 153 -3.75 -11.63 -1.20
N ILE A 154 -3.68 -10.38 -1.66
CA ILE A 154 -4.85 -9.53 -1.92
C ILE A 154 -4.88 -9.22 -3.41
N TYR A 155 -6.04 -9.36 -4.02
CA TYR A 155 -6.28 -8.93 -5.38
C TYR A 155 -7.14 -7.66 -5.37
N ILE A 156 -6.64 -6.60 -5.97
CA ILE A 156 -7.37 -5.35 -6.20
C ILE A 156 -7.88 -5.39 -7.63
N ASP A 157 -9.20 -5.41 -7.77
CA ASP A 157 -9.85 -5.28 -9.07
C ASP A 157 -9.99 -3.80 -9.43
N GLY A 158 -9.26 -3.38 -10.44
CA GLY A 158 -9.26 -1.99 -10.88
C GLY A 158 -8.35 -1.76 -12.08
N LYS A 159 -8.62 -0.68 -12.78
CA LYS A 159 -7.79 -0.26 -13.92
C LYS A 159 -7.82 1.24 -14.09
N LEU A 160 -6.70 1.80 -14.53
CA LEU A 160 -6.59 3.19 -14.92
C LEU A 160 -7.19 3.44 -16.31
N SER A 161 -7.26 4.72 -16.70
CA SER A 161 -7.79 5.09 -18.01
C SER A 161 -6.97 4.52 -19.17
N PRO A 162 -7.57 4.30 -20.35
CA PRO A 162 -6.83 3.88 -21.54
C PRO A 162 -5.68 4.83 -21.89
N PHE A 163 -5.79 6.11 -21.56
CA PHE A 163 -4.74 7.11 -21.78
C PHE A 163 -3.48 6.77 -20.98
N PHE A 164 -3.61 6.40 -19.72
CA PHE A 164 -2.48 5.99 -18.89
C PHE A 164 -1.69 4.85 -19.53
N TYR A 165 -2.40 3.82 -20.03
CA TYR A 165 -1.76 2.65 -20.65
C TYR A 165 -1.20 2.87 -22.06
N ARG A 166 -1.43 4.05 -22.64
CA ARG A 166 -0.78 4.45 -23.92
C ARG A 166 0.56 5.15 -23.66
N LEU A 167 0.75 5.73 -22.50
CA LEU A 167 1.97 6.46 -22.15
C LEU A 167 3.07 5.53 -21.59
N TYR A 168 2.72 4.35 -21.22
CA TYR A 168 3.57 3.34 -20.55
C TYR A 168 3.35 1.95 -21.17
#